data_e8578b223c0f74253337bfbbcb4a2ceb
#
_entry.id   e8578b223c0f74253337bfbbcb4a2ceb
#
_cell.length_a   1.000
_cell.length_b   1.000
_cell.length_c   1.000
_cell.angle_alpha   90.00
_cell.angle_beta   90.00
_cell.angle_gamma   90.00
#
_symmetry.space_group_name_H-M   'P 1'
#
loop_
_entity.id
_entity.type
_entity.pdbx_description
1 polymer ?
#
loop_
_entity_poly.entity_id
_entity_poly.type
_entity_poly.pdbx_seq_one_letter_code
_entity_poly.pdbx_strand_id
1 'polypeptide(L)'
;MAEDGRTPHTKNAAELEAHSRRITRLRRILPVIAIFLLGLLVLAANPDFARKAGQNAPDSADHRLIIDHPVFDGRGRDGRAYRLTALQGTQKNDGTMAFNDAHMNIAANDQKPSLSFTANEGIFRPPTGARGDTAELLGDVNVTTGDGYQILTPHIAINLAGAIWHAKDGVRMKGQDSTLRATRLEADENKAIYRFQNIRMRLLPGREEGR
;
A
#
# COMPACT_ATOMS: atom_id res chain seq x y z
N MET A 1 -75.12 -36.93 61.33
CA MET A 1 -74.37 -38.07 60.92
C MET A 1 -73.89 -37.76 59.48
N ALA A 2 -72.65 -37.51 59.37
CA ALA A 2 -72.00 -37.00 58.19
C ALA A 2 -71.52 -38.08 57.26
N GLU A 3 -71.50 -37.90 55.96
CA GLU A 3 -70.59 -38.58 55.10
C GLU A 3 -70.15 -37.63 53.99
N ASP A 4 -68.92 -37.40 54.07
CA ASP A 4 -68.09 -36.56 53.20
C ASP A 4 -67.68 -37.40 52.00
N GLY A 5 -68.16 -37.05 50.82
CA GLY A 5 -67.85 -37.71 49.56
C GLY A 5 -66.89 -36.88 48.74
N ARG A 6 -65.58 -37.04 48.96
CA ARG A 6 -64.54 -36.46 48.13
C ARG A 6 -64.45 -37.14 46.77
N THR A 7 -64.72 -36.40 45.74
CA THR A 7 -64.38 -36.80 44.36
C THR A 7 -62.90 -36.43 44.02
N PRO A 8 -62.10 -37.33 43.48
CA PRO A 8 -60.72 -37.01 43.08
C PRO A 8 -60.72 -36.24 41.75
N HIS A 9 -60.02 -35.16 41.74
CA HIS A 9 -59.75 -34.37 40.52
C HIS A 9 -58.95 -35.17 39.52
N THR A 10 -59.54 -35.55 38.40
CA THR A 10 -58.87 -36.06 37.20
C THR A 10 -58.59 -34.88 36.23
N LYS A 11 -57.72 -33.98 36.67
CA LYS A 11 -57.22 -32.88 35.81
C LYS A 11 -55.72 -32.95 35.74
N ASN A 12 -55.09 -33.90 35.07
CA ASN A 12 -53.64 -33.76 34.79
C ASN A 12 -53.14 -34.64 33.66
N ALA A 13 -53.90 -35.48 32.99
CA ALA A 13 -53.40 -36.34 31.94
C ALA A 13 -53.26 -35.59 30.60
N ALA A 14 -54.14 -34.65 30.30
CA ALA A 14 -54.11 -33.93 29.03
C ALA A 14 -53.02 -32.82 28.96
N GLU A 15 -52.68 -32.23 30.11
CA GLU A 15 -51.60 -31.22 30.16
C GLU A 15 -50.20 -31.87 30.09
N LEU A 16 -50.00 -33.04 30.63
CA LEU A 16 -48.76 -33.79 30.57
C LEU A 16 -48.43 -34.32 29.15
N GLU A 17 -49.44 -34.69 28.38
CA GLU A 17 -49.25 -35.13 26.98
C GLU A 17 -48.89 -33.98 26.03
N ALA A 18 -49.46 -32.75 26.27
CA ALA A 18 -49.13 -31.57 25.46
C ALA A 18 -47.70 -31.10 25.70
N HIS A 19 -47.18 -31.25 26.91
CA HIS A 19 -45.79 -30.86 27.27
C HIS A 19 -44.75 -31.85 26.71
N SER A 20 -45.05 -33.13 26.68
CA SER A 20 -44.19 -34.18 26.14
C SER A 20 -43.95 -34.06 24.61
N ARG A 21 -44.99 -33.68 23.85
CA ARG A 21 -44.86 -33.48 22.40
C ARG A 21 -44.00 -32.25 22.02
N ARG A 22 -43.98 -31.21 22.85
CA ARG A 22 -43.11 -30.01 22.66
C ARG A 22 -41.66 -30.35 22.95
N ILE A 23 -41.37 -31.13 23.96
CA ILE A 23 -40.00 -31.52 24.34
C ILE A 23 -39.40 -32.45 23.27
N THR A 24 -40.17 -33.35 22.68
CA THR A 24 -39.68 -34.24 21.62
C THR A 24 -39.38 -33.48 20.32
N ARG A 25 -40.16 -32.47 19.98
CA ARG A 25 -39.88 -31.57 18.84
C ARG A 25 -38.66 -30.72 19.10
N LEU A 26 -38.53 -30.15 20.30
CA LEU A 26 -37.38 -29.34 20.69
C LEU A 26 -36.07 -30.16 20.65
N ARG A 27 -36.12 -31.43 21.08
CA ARG A 27 -34.96 -32.33 21.08
C ARG A 27 -34.50 -32.72 19.66
N ARG A 28 -35.36 -32.61 18.64
CA ARG A 28 -34.99 -32.80 17.23
C ARG A 28 -34.56 -31.53 16.55
N ILE A 29 -35.05 -30.37 16.98
CA ILE A 29 -34.69 -29.04 16.41
C ILE A 29 -33.37 -28.52 16.96
N LEU A 30 -33.05 -28.84 18.23
CA LEU A 30 -31.82 -28.38 18.88
C LEU A 30 -30.53 -28.74 18.11
N PRO A 31 -30.32 -30.01 17.66
CA PRO A 31 -29.14 -30.37 16.87
C PRO A 31 -29.08 -29.65 15.52
N VAL A 32 -30.24 -29.40 14.88
CA VAL A 32 -30.29 -28.65 13.61
C VAL A 32 -29.88 -27.21 13.80
N ILE A 33 -30.35 -26.57 14.87
CA ILE A 33 -29.93 -25.19 15.23
C ILE A 33 -28.44 -25.15 15.58
N ALA A 34 -27.94 -26.16 16.31
CA ALA A 34 -26.52 -26.23 16.67
C ALA A 34 -25.63 -26.37 15.43
N ILE A 35 -26.02 -27.20 14.46
CA ILE A 35 -25.31 -27.38 13.18
C ILE A 35 -25.36 -26.09 12.35
N PHE A 36 -26.52 -25.41 12.34
CA PHE A 36 -26.68 -24.13 11.64
C PHE A 36 -25.82 -23.04 12.25
N LEU A 37 -25.78 -22.92 13.60
CA LEU A 37 -24.90 -21.98 14.29
C LEU A 37 -23.42 -22.31 14.10
N LEU A 38 -23.06 -23.59 14.11
CA LEU A 38 -21.69 -24.01 13.84
C LEU A 38 -21.27 -23.66 12.40
N GLY A 39 -22.17 -23.88 11.43
CA GLY A 39 -21.96 -23.47 10.03
C GLY A 39 -21.78 -21.96 9.90
N LEU A 40 -22.58 -21.18 10.62
CA LEU A 40 -22.49 -19.72 10.63
C LEU A 40 -21.19 -19.21 11.29
N LEU A 41 -20.76 -19.92 12.34
CA LEU A 41 -19.48 -19.63 13.01
C LEU A 41 -18.27 -19.94 12.12
N VAL A 42 -18.31 -21.06 11.39
CA VAL A 42 -17.26 -21.43 10.40
C VAL A 42 -17.25 -20.42 9.25
N LEU A 43 -18.43 -19.95 8.81
CA LEU A 43 -18.53 -18.91 7.78
C LEU A 43 -17.96 -17.56 8.27
N ALA A 44 -18.23 -17.19 9.52
CA ALA A 44 -17.71 -15.96 10.14
C ALA A 44 -16.20 -16.04 10.45
N ALA A 45 -15.70 -17.24 10.75
CA ALA A 45 -14.28 -17.47 11.03
C ALA A 45 -13.42 -17.55 9.76
N ASN A 46 -14.02 -17.62 8.57
CA ASN A 46 -13.29 -17.72 7.31
C ASN A 46 -13.25 -16.35 6.60
N PRO A 47 -12.14 -15.58 6.75
CA PRO A 47 -12.06 -14.19 6.23
C PRO A 47 -12.17 -14.13 4.69
N ASP A 48 -11.94 -15.24 4.00
CA ASP A 48 -12.00 -15.28 2.54
C ASP A 48 -13.45 -15.32 2.02
N PHE A 49 -14.41 -15.83 2.80
CA PHE A 49 -15.84 -15.77 2.44
C PHE A 49 -16.43 -14.37 2.62
N ALA A 50 -16.02 -13.66 3.66
CA ALA A 50 -16.44 -12.28 3.89
C ALA A 50 -15.93 -11.36 2.77
N ARG A 51 -14.71 -11.59 2.26
CA ARG A 51 -14.14 -10.86 1.13
C ARG A 51 -14.87 -11.13 -0.19
N LYS A 52 -15.27 -12.38 -0.47
CA LYS A 52 -16.02 -12.73 -1.68
C LYS A 52 -17.47 -12.24 -1.67
N ALA A 53 -18.12 -12.20 -0.51
CA ALA A 53 -19.45 -11.63 -0.37
C ALA A 53 -19.48 -10.12 -0.55
N GLY A 54 -18.39 -9.43 -0.19
CA GLY A 54 -18.22 -7.98 -0.40
C GLY A 54 -17.91 -7.58 -1.85
N GLN A 55 -17.46 -8.51 -2.69
CA GLN A 55 -17.13 -8.23 -4.09
C GLN A 55 -18.35 -8.13 -5.02
N ASN A 56 -19.54 -8.50 -4.55
CA ASN A 56 -20.81 -8.31 -5.27
C ASN A 56 -21.64 -7.12 -4.74
N ALA A 57 -21.07 -6.29 -3.89
CA ALA A 57 -21.65 -4.97 -3.64
C ALA A 57 -21.60 -4.18 -4.96
N PRO A 58 -22.70 -3.53 -5.39
CA PRO A 58 -22.67 -2.67 -6.57
C PRO A 58 -21.55 -1.65 -6.34
N ASP A 59 -20.71 -1.52 -7.36
CA ASP A 59 -19.56 -0.61 -7.48
C ASP A 59 -19.72 0.58 -6.53
N SER A 60 -19.11 0.48 -5.37
CA SER A 60 -19.08 1.59 -4.42
C SER A 60 -18.41 2.71 -5.18
N ALA A 61 -19.15 3.76 -5.48
CA ALA A 61 -18.70 4.91 -6.25
C ALA A 61 -17.22 5.14 -5.94
N ASP A 62 -16.38 4.99 -6.96
CA ASP A 62 -14.93 5.07 -6.86
C ASP A 62 -14.60 6.44 -6.25
N HIS A 63 -14.53 6.49 -4.93
CA HIS A 63 -14.30 7.71 -4.16
C HIS A 63 -12.84 8.09 -4.36
N ARG A 64 -12.55 8.69 -5.51
CA ARG A 64 -11.25 9.26 -5.82
C ARG A 64 -11.19 10.64 -5.17
N LEU A 65 -10.33 10.78 -4.19
CA LEU A 65 -9.99 12.10 -3.70
C LEU A 65 -8.99 12.72 -4.69
N ILE A 66 -9.39 13.80 -5.32
CA ILE A 66 -8.52 14.60 -6.19
C ILE A 66 -8.03 15.79 -5.36
N ILE A 67 -6.74 16.00 -5.37
CA ILE A 67 -6.07 17.08 -4.62
C ILE A 67 -5.28 17.90 -5.64
N ASP A 68 -5.56 19.18 -5.71
CA ASP A 68 -4.80 20.10 -6.54
C ASP A 68 -3.60 20.63 -5.77
N HIS A 69 -2.44 20.65 -6.43
CA HIS A 69 -1.16 21.11 -5.89
C HIS A 69 -0.79 20.46 -4.54
N PRO A 70 -0.82 19.11 -4.44
CA PRO A 70 -0.48 18.43 -3.20
C PRO A 70 0.98 18.68 -2.81
N VAL A 71 1.22 18.80 -1.51
CA VAL A 71 2.56 18.89 -0.91
C VAL A 71 2.66 17.85 0.19
N PHE A 72 3.66 16.98 0.10
CA PHE A 72 3.97 15.97 1.11
C PHE A 72 5.38 16.18 1.63
N ASP A 73 5.50 16.38 2.92
CA ASP A 73 6.76 16.49 3.63
C ASP A 73 6.98 15.26 4.49
N GLY A 74 8.21 14.74 4.50
CA GLY A 74 8.57 13.58 5.29
C GLY A 74 10.06 13.54 5.64
N ARG A 75 10.46 12.47 6.32
CA ARG A 75 11.86 12.19 6.62
C ARG A 75 12.18 10.75 6.29
N GLY A 76 13.29 10.54 5.58
CA GLY A 76 13.87 9.22 5.38
C GLY A 76 14.45 8.65 6.68
N ARG A 77 14.77 7.37 6.68
CA ARG A 77 15.45 6.72 7.82
C ARG A 77 16.85 7.29 8.09
N ASP A 78 17.48 7.86 7.08
CA ASP A 78 18.76 8.55 7.18
C ASP A 78 18.62 9.99 7.75
N GLY A 79 17.42 10.38 8.18
CA GLY A 79 17.10 11.67 8.78
C GLY A 79 16.93 12.81 7.79
N ARG A 80 17.21 12.62 6.50
CA ARG A 80 17.04 13.65 5.48
C ARG A 80 15.57 13.96 5.26
N ALA A 81 15.24 15.25 5.23
CA ALA A 81 13.90 15.70 4.86
C ALA A 81 13.68 15.47 3.36
N TYR A 82 12.49 15.04 2.99
CA TYR A 82 12.03 15.05 1.60
C TYR A 82 10.73 15.83 1.47
N ARG A 83 10.55 16.44 0.31
CA ARG A 83 9.33 17.12 -0.09
C ARG A 83 8.91 16.62 -1.45
N LEU A 84 7.67 16.12 -1.57
CA LEU A 84 7.03 15.77 -2.82
C LEU A 84 5.94 16.80 -3.12
N THR A 85 5.97 17.37 -4.30
CA THR A 85 4.95 18.27 -4.86
C THR A 85 4.48 17.75 -6.20
N ALA A 86 3.25 18.07 -6.59
CA ALA A 86 2.73 17.73 -7.91
C ALA A 86 1.68 18.75 -8.38
N LEU A 87 1.34 18.75 -9.65
CA LEU A 87 0.25 19.57 -10.17
C LEU A 87 -1.09 19.04 -9.66
N GLN A 88 -1.28 17.73 -9.69
CA GLN A 88 -2.50 17.08 -9.21
C GLN A 88 -2.17 15.72 -8.60
N GLY A 89 -2.88 15.37 -7.53
CA GLY A 89 -2.82 14.08 -6.87
C GLY A 89 -4.18 13.40 -6.85
N THR A 90 -4.21 12.09 -7.01
CA THR A 90 -5.40 11.27 -6.87
C THR A 90 -5.12 10.17 -5.86
N GLN A 91 -5.91 10.12 -4.79
CA GLN A 91 -5.84 9.06 -3.80
C GLN A 91 -6.77 7.91 -4.18
N LYS A 92 -6.24 6.69 -4.16
CA LYS A 92 -6.99 5.45 -4.34
C LYS A 92 -7.46 4.89 -2.99
N ASN A 93 -8.43 3.98 -3.02
CA ASN A 93 -9.00 3.37 -1.82
C ASN A 93 -7.99 2.57 -0.96
N ASP A 94 -6.88 2.11 -1.56
CA ASP A 94 -5.79 1.41 -0.88
C ASP A 94 -4.76 2.35 -0.24
N GLY A 95 -5.00 3.66 -0.26
CA GLY A 95 -4.09 4.68 0.23
C GLY A 95 -2.97 5.05 -0.75
N THR A 96 -2.88 4.39 -1.90
CA THR A 96 -1.93 4.77 -2.96
C THR A 96 -2.28 6.14 -3.52
N MET A 97 -1.26 6.99 -3.69
CA MET A 97 -1.39 8.31 -4.32
C MET A 97 -0.76 8.27 -5.70
N ALA A 98 -1.50 8.69 -6.71
CA ALA A 98 -0.99 8.94 -8.06
C ALA A 98 -0.86 10.44 -8.28
N PHE A 99 0.23 10.89 -8.90
CA PHE A 99 0.57 12.30 -9.11
C PHE A 99 0.82 12.57 -10.58
N ASN A 100 0.38 13.70 -11.06
CA ASN A 100 0.76 14.27 -12.34
C ASN A 100 1.77 15.39 -12.12
N ASP A 101 2.80 15.45 -12.95
CA ASP A 101 3.90 16.42 -12.86
C ASP A 101 4.54 16.41 -11.46
N ALA A 102 5.15 15.28 -11.15
CA ALA A 102 5.71 15.01 -9.82
C ALA A 102 7.12 15.60 -9.68
N HIS A 103 7.34 16.33 -8.59
CA HIS A 103 8.63 16.88 -8.19
C HIS A 103 8.95 16.41 -6.77
N MET A 104 10.08 15.76 -6.58
CA MET A 104 10.55 15.33 -5.26
C MET A 104 11.94 15.86 -4.98
N ASN A 105 12.09 16.51 -3.84
CA ASN A 105 13.37 17.01 -3.36
C ASN A 105 13.75 16.31 -2.07
N ILE A 106 14.98 15.81 -1.99
CA ILE A 106 15.58 15.24 -0.78
C ILE A 106 16.71 16.16 -0.35
N ALA A 107 16.64 16.65 0.87
CA ALA A 107 17.63 17.59 1.40
C ALA A 107 19.02 16.96 1.51
N ALA A 108 20.05 17.79 1.38
CA ALA A 108 21.42 17.40 1.69
C ALA A 108 21.60 17.16 3.20
N ASN A 109 22.63 16.42 3.55
CA ASN A 109 23.23 16.40 4.90
C ASN A 109 24.76 16.45 4.76
N ASP A 110 25.48 16.38 5.89
CA ASP A 110 26.95 16.48 5.92
C ASP A 110 27.68 15.42 5.08
N GLN A 111 27.00 14.32 4.74
CA GLN A 111 27.60 13.18 4.05
C GLN A 111 27.06 12.95 2.63
N LYS A 112 25.92 13.55 2.29
CA LYS A 112 25.22 13.28 1.03
C LYS A 112 24.69 14.56 0.40
N PRO A 113 24.84 14.72 -0.93
CA PRO A 113 24.26 15.85 -1.64
C PRO A 113 22.74 15.80 -1.64
N SER A 114 22.13 16.94 -1.94
CA SER A 114 20.69 16.99 -2.23
C SER A 114 20.38 16.25 -3.51
N LEU A 115 19.14 15.74 -3.59
CA LEU A 115 18.60 15.10 -4.79
C LEU A 115 17.30 15.77 -5.17
N SER A 116 17.16 16.10 -6.45
CA SER A 116 15.92 16.60 -7.03
C SER A 116 15.46 15.67 -8.13
N PHE A 117 14.23 15.21 -8.05
CA PHE A 117 13.60 14.34 -9.02
C PHE A 117 12.44 15.08 -9.68
N THR A 118 12.31 14.97 -10.99
CA THR A 118 11.14 15.41 -11.75
C THR A 118 10.66 14.28 -12.64
N ALA A 119 9.35 14.15 -12.81
CA ALA A 119 8.74 13.12 -13.65
C ALA A 119 7.33 13.54 -14.10
N ASN A 120 6.88 13.04 -15.25
CA ASN A 120 5.52 13.31 -15.73
C ASN A 120 4.46 12.70 -14.80
N GLU A 121 4.77 11.53 -14.23
CA GLU A 121 3.88 10.83 -13.31
C GLU A 121 4.65 10.31 -12.09
N GLY A 122 3.97 10.27 -10.96
CA GLY A 122 4.47 9.68 -9.72
C GLY A 122 3.42 8.79 -9.07
N ILE A 123 3.87 7.71 -8.43
CA ILE A 123 3.03 6.84 -7.61
C ILE A 123 3.70 6.71 -6.25
N PHE A 124 3.02 7.14 -5.22
CA PHE A 124 3.48 6.98 -3.85
C PHE A 124 2.62 5.94 -3.14
N ARG A 125 3.27 4.99 -2.48
CA ARG A 125 2.61 4.00 -1.64
C ARG A 125 3.05 4.19 -0.20
N PRO A 126 2.13 4.54 0.71
CA PRO A 126 2.44 4.68 2.13
C PRO A 126 2.87 3.34 2.73
N PRO A 127 3.53 3.36 3.89
CA PRO A 127 4.01 2.15 4.54
C PRO A 127 2.83 1.26 4.94
N THR A 128 2.93 -0.02 4.60
CA THR A 128 1.96 -1.04 5.02
C THR A 128 2.69 -2.17 5.75
N GLY A 129 2.48 -2.28 7.06
CA GLY A 129 3.14 -3.29 7.90
C GLY A 129 4.67 -3.14 7.87
N ALA A 130 5.38 -4.19 7.45
CA ALA A 130 6.85 -4.21 7.37
C ALA A 130 7.42 -3.50 6.11
N ARG A 131 6.57 -3.16 5.13
CA ARG A 131 7.01 -2.42 3.94
C ARG A 131 7.09 -0.93 4.27
N GLY A 132 8.24 -0.34 4.01
CA GLY A 132 8.41 1.11 4.09
C GLY A 132 7.77 1.84 2.91
N ASP A 133 7.79 3.15 2.97
CA ASP A 133 7.32 4.03 1.91
C ASP A 133 8.04 3.74 0.60
N THR A 134 7.28 3.65 -0.48
CA THR A 134 7.83 3.50 -1.83
C THR A 134 7.28 4.56 -2.76
N ALA A 135 8.12 5.04 -3.67
CA ALA A 135 7.71 5.92 -4.74
C ALA A 135 8.15 5.34 -6.09
N GLU A 136 7.33 5.49 -7.10
CA GLU A 136 7.66 5.22 -8.49
C GLU A 136 7.49 6.50 -9.29
N LEU A 137 8.47 6.84 -10.10
CA LEU A 137 8.45 7.98 -11.00
C LEU A 137 8.53 7.48 -12.44
N LEU A 138 7.65 7.96 -13.29
CA LEU A 138 7.47 7.51 -14.67
C LEU A 138 7.42 8.70 -15.63
N GLY A 139 7.91 8.47 -16.84
CA GLY A 139 7.91 9.45 -17.93
C GLY A 139 8.93 10.55 -17.70
N ASP A 140 9.96 10.57 -18.55
CA ASP A 140 11.00 11.62 -18.59
C ASP A 140 11.62 11.96 -17.22
N VAL A 141 11.89 10.93 -16.43
CA VAL A 141 12.45 11.12 -15.10
C VAL A 141 13.83 11.75 -15.21
N ASN A 142 13.98 12.89 -14.57
CA ASN A 142 15.23 13.62 -14.45
C ASN A 142 15.62 13.71 -12.97
N VAL A 143 16.80 13.24 -12.65
CA VAL A 143 17.38 13.35 -11.29
C VAL A 143 18.59 14.26 -11.37
N THR A 144 18.58 15.32 -10.57
CA THR A 144 19.71 16.21 -10.41
C THR A 144 20.27 16.07 -9.00
N THR A 145 21.57 15.90 -8.89
CA THR A 145 22.27 15.80 -7.62
C THR A 145 22.92 17.15 -7.29
N GLY A 146 23.06 17.47 -6.00
CA GLY A 146 23.64 18.72 -5.54
C GLY A 146 25.11 18.92 -5.93
N ASP A 147 25.81 17.85 -6.29
CA ASP A 147 27.19 17.85 -6.81
C ASP A 147 27.25 17.94 -8.36
N GLY A 148 26.12 18.21 -9.02
CA GLY A 148 26.07 18.57 -10.45
C GLY A 148 25.89 17.42 -11.43
N TYR A 149 25.59 16.20 -10.97
CA TYR A 149 25.22 15.12 -11.89
C TYR A 149 23.75 15.23 -12.28
N GLN A 150 23.48 14.90 -13.52
CA GLN A 150 22.13 14.76 -14.07
C GLN A 150 21.91 13.35 -14.59
N ILE A 151 20.84 12.71 -14.18
CA ILE A 151 20.46 11.34 -14.58
C ILE A 151 19.10 11.40 -15.25
N LEU A 152 19.01 10.89 -16.45
CA LEU A 152 17.78 10.77 -17.24
C LEU A 152 17.43 9.32 -17.45
N THR A 153 16.19 8.95 -17.16
CA THR A 153 15.67 7.58 -17.32
C THR A 153 14.15 7.63 -17.53
N PRO A 154 13.54 6.67 -18.21
CA PRO A 154 12.09 6.60 -18.32
C PRO A 154 11.36 6.27 -17.01
N HIS A 155 12.03 5.55 -16.09
CA HIS A 155 11.39 5.04 -14.88
C HIS A 155 12.41 4.87 -13.73
N ILE A 156 12.00 5.28 -12.54
CA ILE A 156 12.73 5.03 -11.28
C ILE A 156 11.74 4.50 -10.23
N ALA A 157 12.12 3.42 -9.56
CA ALA A 157 11.49 2.92 -8.35
C ALA A 157 12.36 3.26 -7.14
N ILE A 158 11.78 3.87 -6.11
CA ILE A 158 12.46 4.37 -4.92
C ILE A 158 11.87 3.69 -3.69
N ASN A 159 12.72 3.09 -2.87
CA ASN A 159 12.39 2.69 -1.51
C ASN A 159 12.88 3.80 -0.57
N LEU A 160 12.00 4.66 -0.12
CA LEU A 160 12.33 5.80 0.74
C LEU A 160 12.85 5.35 2.11
N ALA A 161 12.27 4.28 2.66
CA ALA A 161 12.70 3.74 3.94
C ALA A 161 14.11 3.13 3.90
N GLY A 162 14.49 2.51 2.77
CA GLY A 162 15.80 1.90 2.57
C GLY A 162 16.81 2.81 1.90
N ALA A 163 16.41 4.00 1.43
CA ALA A 163 17.22 4.87 0.58
C ALA A 163 17.85 4.14 -0.61
N ILE A 164 17.07 3.25 -1.22
CA ILE A 164 17.48 2.43 -2.38
C ILE A 164 16.62 2.83 -3.56
N TRP A 165 17.22 3.05 -4.72
CA TRP A 165 16.50 3.33 -5.94
C TRP A 165 17.03 2.54 -7.14
N HIS A 166 16.14 2.21 -8.04
CA HIS A 166 16.40 1.38 -9.21
C HIS A 166 15.86 2.03 -10.47
N ALA A 167 16.69 2.13 -11.50
CA ALA A 167 16.28 2.45 -12.86
C ALA A 167 16.60 1.27 -13.77
N LYS A 168 15.59 0.71 -14.47
CA LYS A 168 15.71 -0.54 -15.23
C LYS A 168 15.62 -0.35 -16.75
N ASP A 169 15.09 0.79 -17.20
CA ASP A 169 14.70 1.01 -18.59
C ASP A 169 15.68 1.92 -19.34
N GLY A 170 16.97 1.77 -19.01
CA GLY A 170 18.03 2.60 -19.56
C GLY A 170 18.27 3.88 -18.77
N VAL A 171 19.54 4.23 -18.63
CA VAL A 171 20.02 5.38 -17.86
C VAL A 171 21.00 6.16 -18.68
N ARG A 172 20.85 7.48 -18.72
CA ARG A 172 21.83 8.43 -19.23
C ARG A 172 22.24 9.35 -18.11
N MET A 173 23.52 9.38 -17.78
CA MET A 173 24.06 10.27 -16.77
C MET A 173 25.02 11.26 -17.43
N LYS A 174 24.93 12.51 -17.02
CA LYS A 174 25.81 13.59 -17.43
C LYS A 174 26.45 14.17 -16.18
N GLY A 175 27.76 14.18 -16.12
CA GLY A 175 28.58 14.90 -15.16
C GLY A 175 29.24 16.12 -15.81
N GLN A 176 30.15 16.76 -15.08
CA GLN A 176 30.88 17.95 -15.59
C GLN A 176 31.71 17.60 -16.83
N ASP A 177 32.52 16.50 -16.75
CA ASP A 177 33.47 16.12 -17.79
C ASP A 177 33.18 14.71 -18.36
N SER A 178 32.00 14.17 -18.14
CA SER A 178 31.68 12.83 -18.59
C SER A 178 30.21 12.65 -18.91
N THR A 179 29.95 11.73 -19.83
CA THR A 179 28.63 11.20 -20.07
C THR A 179 28.68 9.68 -19.99
N LEU A 180 27.65 9.10 -19.34
CA LEU A 180 27.51 7.66 -19.16
C LEU A 180 26.14 7.21 -19.66
N ARG A 181 26.12 6.07 -20.34
CA ARG A 181 24.90 5.33 -20.65
C ARG A 181 24.99 3.94 -20.09
N ALA A 182 23.92 3.48 -19.46
CA ALA A 182 23.79 2.14 -18.89
C ALA A 182 22.40 1.59 -19.17
N THR A 183 22.24 0.27 -19.13
CA THR A 183 20.90 -0.35 -19.25
C THR A 183 20.17 -0.36 -17.93
N ARG A 184 20.88 -0.31 -16.81
CA ARG A 184 20.31 -0.33 -15.46
C ARG A 184 21.20 0.41 -14.47
N LEU A 185 20.55 1.01 -13.49
CA LEU A 185 21.20 1.59 -12.31
C LEU A 185 20.50 1.08 -11.05
N GLU A 186 21.27 0.68 -10.07
CA GLU A 186 20.88 0.43 -8.71
C GLU A 186 21.74 1.31 -7.79
N ALA A 187 21.10 2.09 -6.96
CA ALA A 187 21.76 2.97 -6.00
C ALA A 187 21.32 2.63 -4.58
N ASP A 188 22.27 2.38 -3.70
CA ASP A 188 22.11 2.21 -2.26
C ASP A 188 22.78 3.43 -1.59
N GLU A 189 21.99 4.42 -1.28
CA GLU A 189 22.43 5.68 -0.68
C GLU A 189 23.04 5.49 0.72
N ASN A 190 22.58 4.47 1.47
CA ASN A 190 23.11 4.21 2.81
C ASN A 190 24.53 3.67 2.77
N LYS A 191 24.87 2.95 1.70
CA LYS A 191 26.21 2.39 1.50
C LYS A 191 27.06 3.22 0.55
N ALA A 192 26.51 4.29 -0.04
CA ALA A 192 27.10 5.07 -1.11
C ALA A 192 27.58 4.18 -2.30
N ILE A 193 26.78 3.15 -2.64
CA ILE A 193 27.09 2.21 -3.71
C ILE A 193 26.16 2.47 -4.89
N TYR A 194 26.77 2.69 -6.07
CA TYR A 194 26.06 2.85 -7.32
C TYR A 194 26.52 1.75 -8.29
N ARG A 195 25.59 0.90 -8.71
CA ARG A 195 25.85 -0.22 -9.63
C ARG A 195 25.20 0.06 -10.97
N PHE A 196 26.02 0.14 -12.01
CA PHE A 196 25.56 0.28 -13.37
C PHE A 196 25.79 -1.02 -14.14
N GLN A 197 24.88 -1.37 -15.04
CA GLN A 197 25.01 -2.52 -15.94
C GLN A 197 25.12 -2.08 -17.38
N ASN A 198 26.00 -2.77 -18.16
CA ASN A 198 26.24 -2.51 -19.59
C ASN A 198 26.61 -1.05 -19.88
N ILE A 199 27.69 -0.60 -19.24
CA ILE A 199 28.11 0.79 -19.28
C ILE A 199 28.79 1.14 -20.61
N ARG A 200 28.46 2.32 -21.14
CA ARG A 200 29.26 3.04 -22.14
C ARG A 200 29.52 4.43 -21.60
N MET A 201 30.80 4.77 -21.41
CA MET A 201 31.22 6.06 -20.88
C MET A 201 32.01 6.82 -21.93
N ARG A 202 31.79 8.11 -22.03
CA ARG A 202 32.60 9.05 -22.82
C ARG A 202 33.10 10.13 -21.87
N LEU A 203 34.41 10.32 -21.83
CA LEU A 203 35.03 11.46 -21.20
C LEU A 203 35.01 12.64 -22.18
N LEU A 204 34.63 13.81 -21.74
CA LEU A 204 34.72 15.04 -22.49
C LEU A 204 36.10 15.64 -22.21
N PRO A 205 36.85 16.12 -23.24
CA PRO A 205 38.08 16.83 -22.98
C PRO A 205 37.79 18.05 -22.12
N GLY A 206 38.53 18.19 -21.06
CA GLY A 206 38.40 19.34 -20.14
C GLY A 206 38.47 20.63 -20.95
N ARG A 207 37.63 21.60 -20.62
CA ARG A 207 37.75 22.97 -21.14
C ARG A 207 39.10 23.45 -20.60
N GLU A 208 40.12 23.58 -21.46
CA GLU A 208 41.29 24.35 -21.10
C GLU A 208 40.79 25.77 -20.74
N GLU A 209 40.85 26.13 -19.47
CA GLU A 209 40.69 27.51 -19.05
C GLU A 209 41.86 28.27 -19.66
N GLY A 210 41.56 28.95 -20.75
CA GLY A 210 42.51 29.85 -21.42
C GLY A 210 43.03 30.88 -20.39
N ARG A 211 44.29 30.79 -20.19
CA ARG A 211 45.13 31.76 -19.45
C ARG A 211 45.11 33.11 -20.14
#